data_1efa2e4cdfba441135f60cb18d5f65c6
#
_entry.id   1efa2e4cdfba441135f60cb18d5f65c6
#
_cell.length_a   1.000
_cell.length_b   1.000
_cell.length_c   1.000
_cell.angle_alpha   90.00
_cell.angle_beta   90.00
_cell.angle_gamma   90.00
#
_symmetry.space_group_name_H-M   'P 1'
#
loop_
_entity.id
_entity.type
_entity.pdbx_description
1 polymer ?
#
loop_
_entity_poly.entity_id
_entity_poly.type
_entity_poly.pdbx_seq_one_letter_code
_entity_poly.pdbx_strand_id
1 'polypeptide(L)'
;MDDILFTCAGTSDPVRGNRDGGILHIMRYYHQKRVYLFLSQQIADLEAQDHRFEKTFQHMQEVCAAQGIVYQPSLFMHNSQLCDASKIDLVEKPLLEYFTSVAAENPNCRILLNLSSGTPQMKTLMQFLAVDSPYHVLGVQVDGPQQNKKDQSRTDNETYNVDYELATNFDDEPDCLPEGERRNRTSEPEMFAIKHQRHRHQLLKLLERQDYKMVLEVY
;
A
#
# COMPACT_ATOMS: atom_id res chain seq x y z
N MET A 1 18.76 2.92 6.52
CA MET A 1 18.11 1.77 5.84
C MET A 1 17.13 2.39 4.86
N ASP A 2 17.10 1.92 3.62
CA ASP A 2 16.21 2.49 2.61
C ASP A 2 14.81 1.87 2.75
N ASP A 3 13.78 2.69 2.56
CA ASP A 3 12.40 2.24 2.55
C ASP A 3 11.95 1.96 1.11
N ILE A 4 11.22 0.86 0.94
CA ILE A 4 10.49 0.54 -0.29
C ILE A 4 9.02 0.33 0.05
N LEU A 5 8.11 0.64 -0.88
CA LEU A 5 6.68 0.41 -0.72
C LEU A 5 6.26 -0.82 -1.51
N PHE A 6 5.59 -1.75 -0.84
CA PHE A 6 4.86 -2.84 -1.48
C PHE A 6 3.37 -2.63 -1.26
N THR A 7 2.57 -2.62 -2.32
CA THR A 7 1.15 -2.30 -2.24
C THR A 7 0.32 -3.02 -3.29
N CYS A 8 -0.89 -3.38 -2.92
CA CYS A 8 -1.93 -3.74 -3.88
C CYS A 8 -2.62 -2.46 -4.36
N ALA A 9 -2.97 -2.38 -5.62
CA ALA A 9 -3.74 -1.27 -6.16
C ALA A 9 -5.23 -1.58 -6.21
N GLY A 10 -6.05 -0.59 -5.90
CA GLY A 10 -7.51 -0.67 -5.97
C GLY A 10 -8.10 0.40 -6.90
N THR A 11 -9.42 0.39 -7.08
CA THR A 11 -10.13 1.33 -7.97
C THR A 11 -10.16 2.77 -7.45
N SER A 12 -9.81 2.99 -6.18
CA SER A 12 -9.67 4.33 -5.58
C SER A 12 -8.25 4.88 -5.68
N ASP A 13 -7.30 4.09 -6.19
CA ASP A 13 -5.93 4.51 -6.41
C ASP A 13 -5.71 4.91 -7.87
N PRO A 14 -4.73 5.78 -8.13
CA PRO A 14 -3.89 6.52 -7.19
C PRO A 14 -4.56 7.77 -6.61
N VAL A 15 -5.52 8.35 -7.32
CA VAL A 15 -6.25 9.58 -6.97
C VAL A 15 -7.73 9.40 -7.27
N ARG A 16 -8.61 9.87 -6.44
CA ARG A 16 -10.05 9.84 -6.70
C ARG A 16 -10.80 10.92 -5.95
N GLY A 17 -11.66 11.65 -6.67
CA GLY A 17 -12.53 12.66 -6.09
C GLY A 17 -11.75 13.77 -5.38
N ASN A 18 -10.69 14.26 -6.00
CA ASN A 18 -9.79 15.29 -5.49
C ASN A 18 -9.10 14.87 -4.17
N ARG A 19 -8.80 13.57 -4.00
CA ARG A 19 -8.14 13.02 -2.80
C ARG A 19 -7.09 12.00 -3.18
N ASP A 20 -5.98 12.05 -2.45
CA ASP A 20 -4.96 11.01 -2.53
C ASP A 20 -5.54 9.66 -2.14
N GLY A 21 -5.33 8.64 -2.97
CA GLY A 21 -5.46 7.25 -2.59
C GLY A 21 -4.38 6.84 -1.59
N GLY A 22 -4.56 5.65 -0.97
CA GLY A 22 -3.63 5.17 0.05
C GLY A 22 -2.18 5.10 -0.41
N ILE A 23 -1.95 4.75 -1.67
CA ILE A 23 -0.61 4.63 -2.26
C ILE A 23 0.09 6.00 -2.28
N LEU A 24 -0.55 6.97 -2.90
CA LEU A 24 0.02 8.31 -3.08
C LEU A 24 0.25 9.00 -1.74
N HIS A 25 -0.70 8.82 -0.80
CA HIS A 25 -0.58 9.40 0.53
C HIS A 25 0.62 8.85 1.31
N ILE A 26 0.87 7.53 1.27
CA ILE A 26 2.07 6.93 1.88
C ILE A 26 3.34 7.49 1.23
N MET A 27 3.35 7.64 -0.09
CA MET A 27 4.52 8.16 -0.80
C MET A 27 4.88 9.58 -0.38
N ARG A 28 3.90 10.44 -0.09
CA ARG A 28 4.14 11.83 0.36
C ARG A 28 4.84 11.93 1.71
N TYR A 29 4.61 10.97 2.60
CA TYR A 29 5.13 11.04 3.97
C TYR A 29 6.37 10.20 4.21
N TYR A 30 6.54 9.10 3.46
CA TYR A 30 7.67 8.19 3.66
C TYR A 30 8.76 8.29 2.58
N HIS A 31 8.50 8.92 1.44
CA HIS A 31 9.44 9.16 0.34
C HIS A 31 10.26 7.92 -0.05
N GLN A 32 9.59 6.79 -0.30
CA GLN A 32 10.23 5.53 -0.65
C GLN A 32 10.98 5.63 -1.98
N LYS A 33 12.15 4.99 -2.06
CA LYS A 33 12.95 4.97 -3.29
C LYS A 33 12.36 4.10 -4.40
N ARG A 34 11.63 3.05 -4.02
CA ARG A 34 11.01 2.10 -4.95
C ARG A 34 9.60 1.78 -4.51
N VAL A 35 8.70 1.69 -5.47
CA VAL A 35 7.29 1.37 -5.26
C VAL A 35 6.92 0.19 -6.11
N TYR A 36 6.45 -0.87 -5.49
CA TYR A 36 6.04 -2.13 -6.12
C TYR A 36 4.52 -2.27 -6.03
N LEU A 37 3.86 -2.23 -7.19
CA LEU A 37 2.41 -2.35 -7.30
C LEU A 37 2.02 -3.76 -7.73
N PHE A 38 1.16 -4.40 -6.95
CA PHE A 38 0.46 -5.61 -7.34
C PHE A 38 -0.89 -5.23 -7.95
N LEU A 39 -1.07 -5.51 -9.25
CA LEU A 39 -2.26 -5.18 -10.02
C LEU A 39 -3.07 -6.44 -10.31
N SER A 40 -4.38 -6.41 -10.04
CA SER A 40 -5.30 -7.38 -10.66
C SER A 40 -5.45 -7.08 -12.16
N GLN A 41 -5.99 -8.02 -12.94
CA GLN A 41 -6.20 -7.81 -14.37
C GLN A 41 -7.03 -6.56 -14.63
N GLN A 42 -8.12 -6.35 -13.88
CA GLN A 42 -8.96 -5.15 -14.00
C GLN A 42 -8.15 -3.85 -13.83
N ILE A 43 -7.27 -3.78 -12.83
CA ILE A 43 -6.48 -2.57 -12.58
C ILE A 43 -5.38 -2.41 -13.62
N ALA A 44 -4.79 -3.51 -14.10
CA ALA A 44 -3.82 -3.49 -15.19
C ALA A 44 -4.43 -3.01 -16.51
N ASP A 45 -5.67 -3.41 -16.80
CA ASP A 45 -6.41 -2.95 -17.99
C ASP A 45 -6.70 -1.45 -17.91
N LEU A 46 -7.07 -0.94 -16.73
CA LEU A 46 -7.27 0.49 -16.50
C LEU A 46 -5.96 1.29 -16.65
N GLU A 47 -4.85 0.77 -16.14
CA GLU A 47 -3.54 1.39 -16.34
C GLU A 47 -3.14 1.41 -17.82
N ALA A 48 -3.38 0.31 -18.54
CA ALA A 48 -3.12 0.24 -19.99
C ALA A 48 -3.99 1.22 -20.80
N GLN A 49 -5.17 1.57 -20.30
CA GLN A 49 -6.11 2.48 -20.96
C GLN A 49 -5.75 3.95 -20.75
N ASP A 50 -5.45 4.37 -19.52
CA ASP A 50 -5.34 5.80 -19.16
C ASP A 50 -4.03 6.20 -18.50
N HIS A 51 -3.12 5.23 -18.24
CA HIS A 51 -1.81 5.45 -17.61
C HIS A 51 -1.92 6.16 -16.25
N ARG A 52 -2.96 5.81 -15.46
CA ARG A 52 -3.29 6.50 -14.20
C ARG A 52 -2.18 6.51 -13.18
N PHE A 53 -1.45 5.40 -13.04
CA PHE A 53 -0.33 5.33 -12.11
C PHE A 53 0.89 6.07 -12.66
N GLU A 54 1.32 5.80 -13.89
CA GLU A 54 2.47 6.49 -14.50
C GLU A 54 2.31 8.01 -14.48
N LYS A 55 1.18 8.53 -14.96
CA LYS A 55 0.89 9.97 -14.98
C LYS A 55 0.87 10.57 -13.58
N THR A 56 0.25 9.89 -12.61
CA THR A 56 0.16 10.39 -11.24
C THR A 56 1.54 10.45 -10.57
N PHE A 57 2.35 9.41 -10.75
CA PHE A 57 3.71 9.39 -10.20
C PHE A 57 4.60 10.46 -10.84
N GLN A 58 4.51 10.65 -12.15
CA GLN A 58 5.22 11.73 -12.83
C GLN A 58 4.78 13.10 -12.30
N HIS A 59 3.48 13.34 -12.20
CA HIS A 59 2.94 14.61 -11.71
C HIS A 59 3.37 14.86 -10.25
N MET A 60 3.38 13.85 -9.39
CA MET A 60 3.89 13.96 -8.02
C MET A 60 5.36 14.37 -7.99
N GLN A 61 6.20 13.81 -8.87
CA GLN A 61 7.61 14.21 -8.97
C GLN A 61 7.75 15.68 -9.38
N GLU A 62 6.94 16.15 -10.33
CA GLU A 62 6.92 17.54 -10.79
C GLU A 62 6.49 18.49 -9.66
N VAL A 63 5.43 18.15 -8.91
CA VAL A 63 4.96 18.93 -7.75
C VAL A 63 6.04 18.99 -6.65
N CYS A 64 6.68 17.87 -6.33
CA CYS A 64 7.78 17.83 -5.36
C CYS A 64 8.95 18.72 -5.83
N ALA A 65 9.34 18.62 -7.10
CA ALA A 65 10.43 19.41 -7.65
C ALA A 65 10.12 20.92 -7.62
N ALA A 66 8.88 21.32 -7.89
CA ALA A 66 8.44 22.71 -7.77
C ALA A 66 8.52 23.26 -6.33
N GLN A 67 8.42 22.36 -5.33
CA GLN A 67 8.59 22.68 -3.91
C GLN A 67 10.05 22.55 -3.41
N GLY A 68 11.00 22.29 -4.31
CA GLY A 68 12.41 22.09 -3.98
C GLY A 68 12.73 20.72 -3.36
N ILE A 69 11.81 19.77 -3.43
CA ILE A 69 11.95 18.41 -2.91
C ILE A 69 12.42 17.50 -4.05
N VAL A 70 13.58 16.89 -3.91
CA VAL A 70 14.08 15.88 -4.86
C VAL A 70 13.49 14.52 -4.48
N TYR A 71 12.41 14.11 -5.16
CA TYR A 71 11.78 12.82 -4.97
C TYR A 71 11.48 12.16 -6.31
N GLN A 72 12.20 11.09 -6.63
CA GLN A 72 12.10 10.35 -7.90
C GLN A 72 12.10 8.85 -7.62
N PRO A 73 10.98 8.28 -7.13
CA PRO A 73 10.88 6.85 -6.88
C PRO A 73 10.83 6.07 -8.19
N SER A 74 11.43 4.87 -8.19
CA SER A 74 11.24 3.91 -9.27
C SER A 74 9.94 3.16 -9.08
N LEU A 75 9.11 3.11 -10.12
CA LEU A 75 7.83 2.42 -10.12
C LEU A 75 7.95 1.05 -10.82
N PHE A 76 7.51 -0.01 -10.14
CA PHE A 76 7.46 -1.38 -10.65
C PHE A 76 6.01 -1.86 -10.57
N MET A 77 5.41 -2.16 -11.72
CA MET A 77 4.04 -2.63 -11.82
C MET A 77 4.02 -4.11 -12.22
N HIS A 78 3.39 -4.94 -11.40
CA HIS A 78 3.21 -6.37 -11.65
C HIS A 78 1.75 -6.67 -11.97
N ASN A 79 1.46 -7.03 -13.22
CA ASN A 79 0.18 -7.57 -13.62
C ASN A 79 0.11 -9.05 -13.21
N SER A 80 -0.66 -9.34 -12.18
CA SER A 80 -0.84 -10.71 -11.67
C SER A 80 -1.75 -11.58 -12.54
N GLN A 81 -2.39 -11.00 -13.58
CA GLN A 81 -3.42 -11.65 -14.40
C GLN A 81 -4.62 -12.19 -13.59
N LEU A 82 -4.80 -11.70 -12.38
CA LEU A 82 -5.86 -12.11 -11.47
C LEU A 82 -7.19 -11.50 -11.91
N CYS A 83 -8.07 -12.34 -12.46
CA CYS A 83 -9.39 -11.91 -12.97
C CYS A 83 -10.43 -11.68 -11.85
N ASP A 84 -10.33 -12.40 -10.73
CA ASP A 84 -11.26 -12.29 -9.60
C ASP A 84 -10.52 -12.06 -8.28
N ALA A 85 -10.31 -10.79 -7.96
CA ALA A 85 -9.65 -10.37 -6.74
C ALA A 85 -10.56 -10.40 -5.49
N SER A 86 -11.80 -10.87 -5.62
CA SER A 86 -12.74 -11.04 -4.49
C SER A 86 -12.57 -12.37 -3.77
N LYS A 87 -11.83 -13.32 -4.33
CA LYS A 87 -11.61 -14.66 -3.77
C LYS A 87 -10.20 -14.78 -3.19
N ILE A 88 -10.12 -14.97 -1.87
CA ILE A 88 -8.84 -15.02 -1.16
C ILE A 88 -7.93 -16.14 -1.69
N ASP A 89 -8.48 -17.30 -1.98
CA ASP A 89 -7.73 -18.47 -2.49
C ASP A 89 -7.05 -18.21 -3.84
N LEU A 90 -7.60 -17.30 -4.65
CA LEU A 90 -7.01 -16.91 -5.93
C LEU A 90 -5.96 -15.81 -5.77
N VAL A 91 -6.11 -14.97 -4.76
CA VAL A 91 -5.20 -13.82 -4.49
C VAL A 91 -3.95 -14.27 -3.77
N GLU A 92 -4.07 -15.22 -2.83
CA GLU A 92 -3.02 -15.57 -1.87
C GLU A 92 -1.71 -15.95 -2.57
N LYS A 93 -1.73 -16.96 -3.42
CA LYS A 93 -0.51 -17.47 -4.04
C LYS A 93 0.22 -16.42 -4.88
N PRO A 94 -0.40 -15.75 -5.88
CA PRO A 94 0.30 -14.77 -6.70
C PRO A 94 0.79 -13.56 -5.90
N LEU A 95 0.06 -13.13 -4.88
CA LEU A 95 0.48 -12.02 -4.02
C LEU A 95 1.72 -12.39 -3.19
N LEU A 96 1.72 -13.57 -2.56
CA LEU A 96 2.84 -14.04 -1.74
C LEU A 96 4.09 -14.31 -2.58
N GLU A 97 3.96 -14.88 -3.78
CA GLU A 97 5.07 -15.11 -4.70
C GLU A 97 5.71 -13.78 -5.12
N TYR A 98 4.90 -12.79 -5.51
CA TYR A 98 5.43 -11.48 -5.88
C TYR A 98 6.07 -10.76 -4.69
N PHE A 99 5.42 -10.75 -3.52
CA PHE A 99 6.00 -10.18 -2.31
C PHE A 99 7.35 -10.81 -1.97
N THR A 100 7.45 -12.14 -2.02
CA THR A 100 8.67 -12.87 -1.72
C THR A 100 9.80 -12.52 -2.69
N SER A 101 9.50 -12.38 -3.99
CA SER A 101 10.51 -11.96 -4.99
C SER A 101 11.01 -10.54 -4.71
N VAL A 102 10.10 -9.60 -4.41
CA VAL A 102 10.45 -8.22 -4.06
C VAL A 102 11.31 -8.17 -2.79
N ALA A 103 10.96 -8.94 -1.77
CA ALA A 103 11.73 -8.99 -0.53
C ALA A 103 13.13 -9.59 -0.74
N ALA A 104 13.25 -10.63 -1.56
CA ALA A 104 14.53 -11.25 -1.89
C ALA A 104 15.45 -10.31 -2.69
N GLU A 105 14.90 -9.50 -3.59
CA GLU A 105 15.63 -8.49 -4.35
C GLU A 105 16.08 -7.30 -3.50
N ASN A 106 15.48 -7.10 -2.31
CA ASN A 106 15.70 -5.96 -1.44
C ASN A 106 16.08 -6.34 0.00
N PRO A 107 17.11 -7.18 0.24
CA PRO A 107 17.37 -7.82 1.53
C PRO A 107 17.75 -6.81 2.65
N ASN A 108 18.23 -5.62 2.28
CA ASN A 108 18.68 -4.59 3.22
C ASN A 108 17.69 -3.40 3.32
N CYS A 109 16.48 -3.55 2.80
CA CYS A 109 15.45 -2.51 2.85
C CYS A 109 14.41 -2.85 3.93
N ARG A 110 13.79 -1.79 4.47
CA ARG A 110 12.52 -1.94 5.18
C ARG A 110 11.38 -1.87 4.16
N ILE A 111 10.48 -2.84 4.21
CA ILE A 111 9.34 -2.92 3.28
C ILE A 111 8.11 -2.34 3.97
N LEU A 112 7.64 -1.19 3.52
CA LEU A 112 6.37 -0.62 3.93
C LEU A 112 5.24 -1.38 3.21
N LEU A 113 4.30 -1.92 3.97
CA LEU A 113 3.13 -2.63 3.47
C LEU A 113 1.90 -1.73 3.57
N ASN A 114 1.34 -1.33 2.44
CA ASN A 114 0.10 -0.56 2.43
C ASN A 114 -1.11 -1.44 2.81
N LEU A 115 -1.70 -1.19 3.97
CA LEU A 115 -2.84 -1.93 4.50
C LEU A 115 -4.20 -1.36 4.06
N SER A 116 -4.20 -0.27 3.26
CA SER A 116 -5.42 0.49 2.95
C SER A 116 -5.90 0.33 1.52
N SER A 117 -5.03 -0.08 0.58
CA SER A 117 -5.35 -0.19 -0.84
C SER A 117 -5.63 -1.64 -1.28
N GLY A 118 -6.36 -1.79 -2.37
CA GLY A 118 -6.76 -3.09 -2.92
C GLY A 118 -8.10 -3.61 -2.38
N THR A 119 -8.43 -4.85 -2.72
CA THR A 119 -9.65 -5.52 -2.25
C THR A 119 -9.55 -5.89 -0.76
N PRO A 120 -10.68 -6.17 -0.08
CA PRO A 120 -10.65 -6.66 1.31
C PRO A 120 -9.76 -7.90 1.50
N GLN A 121 -9.73 -8.82 0.53
CA GLN A 121 -8.90 -10.03 0.55
C GLN A 121 -7.41 -9.69 0.49
N MET A 122 -7.03 -8.79 -0.42
CA MET A 122 -5.66 -8.28 -0.50
C MET A 122 -5.23 -7.61 0.81
N LYS A 123 -6.07 -6.74 1.37
CA LYS A 123 -5.81 -6.07 2.66
C LYS A 123 -5.60 -7.07 3.78
N THR A 124 -6.42 -8.12 3.85
CA THR A 124 -6.28 -9.20 4.84
C THR A 124 -4.91 -9.88 4.71
N LEU A 125 -4.51 -10.25 3.50
CA LEU A 125 -3.19 -10.88 3.26
C LEU A 125 -2.03 -9.93 3.60
N MET A 126 -2.16 -8.64 3.26
CA MET A 126 -1.16 -7.62 3.63
C MET A 126 -1.03 -7.47 5.16
N GLN A 127 -2.13 -7.56 5.90
CA GLN A 127 -2.10 -7.56 7.37
C GLN A 127 -1.41 -8.81 7.94
N PHE A 128 -1.63 -9.98 7.36
CA PHE A 128 -0.88 -11.19 7.73
C PHE A 128 0.61 -11.04 7.45
N LEU A 129 0.99 -10.55 6.28
CA LEU A 129 2.38 -10.28 5.95
C LEU A 129 3.05 -9.29 6.92
N ALA A 130 2.33 -8.26 7.35
CA ALA A 130 2.84 -7.27 8.30
C ALA A 130 3.12 -7.86 9.69
N VAL A 131 2.50 -8.99 10.04
CA VAL A 131 2.68 -9.67 11.33
C VAL A 131 3.58 -10.88 11.25
N ASP A 132 3.49 -11.67 10.17
CA ASP A 132 4.11 -13.01 10.07
C ASP A 132 5.19 -13.12 8.99
N SER A 133 5.66 -12.03 8.44
CA SER A 133 6.77 -12.04 7.48
C SER A 133 8.11 -12.28 8.17
N PRO A 134 9.02 -13.07 7.57
CA PRO A 134 10.40 -13.19 8.03
C PRO A 134 11.26 -11.99 7.64
N TYR A 135 10.74 -11.08 6.81
CA TYR A 135 11.44 -9.90 6.32
C TYR A 135 11.18 -8.68 7.21
N HIS A 136 12.03 -7.65 7.07
CA HIS A 136 11.84 -6.39 7.80
C HIS A 136 10.69 -5.59 7.19
N VAL A 137 9.49 -5.76 7.72
CA VAL A 137 8.26 -5.14 7.23
C VAL A 137 7.66 -4.19 8.25
N LEU A 138 6.96 -3.17 7.75
CA LEU A 138 6.16 -2.24 8.53
C LEU A 138 4.80 -2.05 7.87
N GLY A 139 3.72 -2.39 8.54
CA GLY A 139 2.36 -2.12 8.07
C GLY A 139 2.02 -0.64 8.22
N VAL A 140 1.56 -0.02 7.15
CA VAL A 140 1.10 1.38 7.13
C VAL A 140 -0.37 1.42 6.70
N GLN A 141 -1.19 2.00 7.54
CA GLN A 141 -2.60 2.26 7.27
C GLN A 141 -2.80 3.73 6.94
N VAL A 142 -3.66 4.02 5.98
CA VAL A 142 -4.10 5.38 5.64
C VAL A 142 -5.57 5.51 5.95
N ASP A 143 -5.93 6.44 6.81
CA ASP A 143 -7.31 6.74 7.10
C ASP A 143 -8.01 7.34 5.87
N GLY A 144 -9.28 6.99 5.70
CA GLY A 144 -10.09 7.58 4.63
C GLY A 144 -10.15 9.11 4.77
N PRO A 145 -10.18 9.86 3.65
CA PRO A 145 -10.38 11.29 3.71
C PRO A 145 -11.71 11.60 4.40
N GLN A 146 -11.75 12.66 5.20
CA GLN A 146 -13.01 13.11 5.80
C GLN A 146 -13.94 13.56 4.67
N GLN A 147 -14.96 12.75 4.38
CA GLN A 147 -15.97 13.08 3.38
C GLN A 147 -16.84 14.24 3.89
N ASN A 148 -16.82 15.36 3.20
CA ASN A 148 -17.92 16.31 3.29
C ASN A 148 -19.13 15.65 2.61
N LYS A 149 -20.31 15.74 3.24
CA LYS A 149 -21.57 15.13 2.73
C LYS A 149 -21.94 15.50 1.27
N LYS A 150 -21.23 16.44 0.66
CA LYS A 150 -21.42 16.89 -0.72
C LYS A 150 -20.63 16.06 -1.76
N ASP A 151 -19.62 15.29 -1.34
CA ASP A 151 -18.73 14.56 -2.26
C ASP A 151 -19.19 13.13 -2.58
N GLN A 152 -20.34 12.70 -2.05
CA GLN A 152 -20.87 11.34 -2.25
C GLN A 152 -21.37 11.05 -3.70
N SER A 153 -21.41 12.03 -4.59
CA SER A 153 -22.02 11.88 -5.91
C SER A 153 -21.09 11.40 -7.03
N ARG A 154 -19.80 11.13 -6.77
CA ARG A 154 -18.82 10.74 -7.81
C ARG A 154 -18.20 9.36 -7.56
N THR A 155 -19.04 8.33 -7.55
CA THR A 155 -18.57 6.94 -7.34
C THR A 155 -18.49 6.10 -8.62
N ASP A 156 -18.85 6.62 -9.78
CA ASP A 156 -18.91 5.84 -11.00
C ASP A 156 -17.56 5.81 -11.73
N ASN A 157 -17.04 4.59 -11.97
CA ASN A 157 -15.82 4.37 -12.74
C ASN A 157 -15.94 4.84 -14.20
N GLU A 158 -17.17 4.98 -14.72
CA GLU A 158 -17.44 5.41 -16.09
C GLU A 158 -17.06 6.87 -16.36
N THR A 159 -16.92 7.69 -15.31
CA THR A 159 -16.58 9.11 -15.42
C THR A 159 -15.16 9.44 -14.96
N TYR A 160 -14.36 8.43 -14.59
CA TYR A 160 -12.99 8.67 -14.15
C TYR A 160 -12.13 9.20 -15.31
N ASN A 161 -11.51 10.35 -15.08
CA ASN A 161 -10.56 10.96 -16.00
C ASN A 161 -9.32 11.37 -15.21
N VAL A 162 -8.20 10.67 -15.45
CA VAL A 162 -6.96 10.88 -14.71
C VAL A 162 -6.43 12.30 -14.86
N ASP A 163 -6.50 12.88 -16.06
CA ASP A 163 -5.98 14.22 -16.31
C ASP A 163 -6.80 15.30 -15.56
N TYR A 164 -8.13 15.08 -15.44
CA TYR A 164 -8.98 15.95 -14.62
C TYR A 164 -8.70 15.78 -13.12
N GLU A 165 -8.57 14.54 -12.65
CA GLU A 165 -8.25 14.26 -11.23
C GLU A 165 -6.90 14.88 -10.85
N LEU A 166 -5.87 14.77 -11.70
CA LEU A 166 -4.57 15.37 -11.46
C LEU A 166 -4.63 16.91 -11.44
N ALA A 167 -5.33 17.51 -12.40
CA ALA A 167 -5.45 18.97 -12.49
C ALA A 167 -6.18 19.58 -11.28
N THR A 168 -7.08 18.83 -10.64
CA THR A 168 -7.90 19.33 -9.51
C THR A 168 -7.40 18.89 -8.14
N ASN A 169 -6.70 17.75 -8.04
CA ASN A 169 -6.32 17.16 -6.76
C ASN A 169 -5.12 17.85 -6.13
N PHE A 170 -4.09 18.12 -6.92
CA PHE A 170 -2.81 18.58 -6.39
C PHE A 170 -2.81 20.06 -5.96
N ASP A 171 -3.76 20.84 -6.44
CA ASP A 171 -3.88 22.26 -6.09
C ASP A 171 -4.77 22.50 -4.86
N ASP A 172 -5.85 21.71 -4.71
CA ASP A 172 -6.89 21.92 -3.71
C ASP A 172 -6.90 20.86 -2.59
N GLU A 173 -6.12 19.78 -2.72
CA GLU A 173 -6.08 18.73 -1.70
C GLU A 173 -5.27 19.17 -0.49
N PRO A 174 -5.80 19.03 0.75
CA PRO A 174 -5.04 19.30 1.96
C PRO A 174 -3.71 18.54 2.06
N ASP A 175 -3.63 17.36 1.47
CA ASP A 175 -2.40 16.56 1.42
C ASP A 175 -1.31 17.19 0.53
N CYS A 176 -1.68 18.11 -0.37
CA CYS A 176 -0.76 18.84 -1.26
C CYS A 176 -0.31 20.18 -0.70
N LEU A 177 -0.84 20.62 0.44
CA LEU A 177 -0.45 21.86 1.10
C LEU A 177 1.04 21.82 1.52
N PRO A 178 1.66 23.00 1.73
CA PRO A 178 3.01 23.12 2.26
C PRO A 178 3.21 22.28 3.52
N GLU A 179 4.44 21.82 3.71
CA GLU A 179 4.82 21.08 4.93
C GLU A 179 4.46 21.92 6.17
N GLY A 180 3.75 21.30 7.11
CA GLY A 180 3.21 21.99 8.31
C GLY A 180 1.71 22.31 8.22
N GLU A 181 1.14 22.40 7.02
CA GLU A 181 -0.30 22.54 6.80
C GLU A 181 -0.94 21.23 6.34
N ARG A 182 -0.11 20.25 5.94
CA ARG A 182 -0.53 18.92 5.48
C ARG A 182 -1.15 18.11 6.62
N ARG A 183 -2.22 17.40 6.30
CA ARG A 183 -2.81 16.45 7.23
C ARG A 183 -2.28 15.05 6.96
N ASN A 184 -1.39 14.58 7.80
CA ASN A 184 -0.96 13.18 7.76
C ASN A 184 -2.10 12.26 8.21
N ARG A 185 -2.53 11.36 7.32
CA ARG A 185 -3.57 10.35 7.56
C ARG A 185 -2.96 8.95 7.74
N THR A 186 -1.60 8.84 7.74
CA THR A 186 -0.94 7.55 7.95
C THR A 186 -0.90 7.18 9.43
N SER A 187 -0.98 5.89 9.70
CA SER A 187 -0.76 5.30 11.01
C SER A 187 -0.04 3.96 10.86
N GLU A 188 0.70 3.57 11.90
CA GLU A 188 1.44 2.30 11.97
C GLU A 188 0.75 1.41 13.01
N PRO A 189 -0.25 0.58 12.62
CA PRO A 189 -1.02 -0.20 13.56
C PRO A 189 -0.16 -1.30 14.17
N GLU A 190 -0.17 -1.41 15.50
CA GLU A 190 0.65 -2.41 16.21
C GLU A 190 0.12 -3.85 16.11
N MET A 191 -1.16 -4.02 15.77
CA MET A 191 -1.82 -5.32 15.55
C MET A 191 -1.60 -6.33 16.69
N PHE A 192 -1.62 -5.87 17.94
CA PHE A 192 -1.33 -6.66 19.13
C PHE A 192 -2.06 -8.00 19.20
N ALA A 193 -3.36 -8.01 18.89
CA ALA A 193 -4.16 -9.23 18.99
C ALA A 193 -3.66 -10.34 18.05
N ILE A 194 -3.28 -9.98 16.82
CA ILE A 194 -2.79 -10.94 15.82
C ILE A 194 -1.38 -11.40 16.21
N LYS A 195 -0.48 -10.47 16.61
CA LYS A 195 0.85 -10.80 17.12
C LYS A 195 0.81 -11.72 18.34
N HIS A 196 -0.10 -11.45 19.27
CA HIS A 196 -0.29 -12.30 20.46
C HIS A 196 -0.76 -13.70 20.08
N GLN A 197 -1.70 -13.85 19.16
CA GLN A 197 -2.16 -15.17 18.68
C GLN A 197 -1.03 -15.95 18.00
N ARG A 198 -0.20 -15.29 17.21
CA ARG A 198 1.00 -15.89 16.60
C ARG A 198 1.96 -16.42 17.66
N HIS A 199 2.35 -15.59 18.63
CA HIS A 199 3.26 -15.98 19.70
C HIS A 199 2.68 -17.16 20.50
N ARG A 200 1.40 -17.10 20.85
CA ARG A 200 0.71 -18.20 21.54
C ARG A 200 0.80 -19.50 20.75
N HIS A 201 0.54 -19.46 19.44
CA HIS A 201 0.61 -20.64 18.59
C HIS A 201 2.03 -21.19 18.47
N GLN A 202 3.03 -20.34 18.37
CA GLN A 202 4.44 -20.75 18.38
C GLN A 202 4.82 -21.44 19.69
N LEU A 203 4.45 -20.84 20.83
CA LEU A 203 4.68 -21.44 22.14
C LEU A 203 4.02 -22.81 22.30
N LEU A 204 2.77 -22.97 21.87
CA LEU A 204 2.08 -24.27 21.92
C LEU A 204 2.81 -25.33 21.07
N LYS A 205 3.26 -25.00 19.85
CA LYS A 205 4.03 -25.91 19.00
C LYS A 205 5.36 -26.34 19.65
N LEU A 206 6.05 -25.42 20.32
CA LEU A 206 7.32 -25.72 21.02
C LEU A 206 7.06 -26.64 22.23
N LEU A 207 5.99 -26.38 22.99
CA LEU A 207 5.57 -27.23 24.10
C LEU A 207 5.20 -28.65 23.64
N GLU A 208 4.45 -28.80 22.54
CA GLU A 208 4.13 -30.08 21.93
C GLU A 208 5.39 -30.89 21.54
N ARG A 209 6.44 -30.19 21.09
CA ARG A 209 7.75 -30.78 20.75
C ARG A 209 8.65 -31.00 21.97
N GLN A 210 8.20 -30.62 23.19
CA GLN A 210 8.98 -30.64 24.42
C GLN A 210 10.27 -29.81 24.36
N ASP A 211 10.30 -28.78 23.51
CA ASP A 211 11.45 -27.87 23.36
C ASP A 211 11.35 -26.71 24.36
N TYR A 212 11.53 -27.03 25.63
CA TYR A 212 11.39 -26.08 26.73
C TYR A 212 12.47 -24.97 26.70
N LYS A 213 13.61 -25.21 26.06
CA LYS A 213 14.66 -24.21 25.93
C LYS A 213 14.19 -23.08 25.01
N MET A 214 13.66 -23.44 23.84
CA MET A 214 13.12 -22.47 22.87
C MET A 214 11.88 -21.74 23.38
N VAL A 215 11.07 -22.38 24.26
CA VAL A 215 9.95 -21.70 24.90
C VAL A 215 10.40 -20.49 25.72
N LEU A 216 11.51 -20.60 26.45
CA LEU A 216 12.07 -19.53 27.28
C LEU A 216 12.70 -18.39 26.46
N GLU A 217 13.11 -18.66 25.20
CA GLU A 217 13.66 -17.64 24.31
C GLU A 217 12.55 -16.82 23.57
N VAL A 218 11.35 -17.38 23.46
CA VAL A 218 10.19 -16.75 22.79
C VAL A 218 9.29 -15.99 23.77
N TYR A 219 9.30 -16.38 25.08
CA TYR A 219 8.51 -15.74 26.13
C TYR A 219 9.21 -14.48 26.65
#